data_35afdc40ec59f7f6327179beb52886bf
#
_entry.id   35afdc40ec59f7f6327179beb52886bf
#
_cell.length_a   1.000
_cell.length_b   1.000
_cell.length_c   1.000
_cell.angle_alpha   90.00
_cell.angle_beta   90.00
_cell.angle_gamma   90.00
#
_symmetry.space_group_name_H-M   'P 1'
#
loop_
_entity.id
_entity.type
_entity.pdbx_description
1 polymer ?
#
loop_
_entity_poly.entity_id
_entity_poly.type
_entity_poly.pdbx_seq_one_letter_code
_entity_poly.pdbx_strand_id
1 'polypeptide(L)'
;MTYQVLARKWRPRDFSEVVGQEHVVQALANALDQNKIHQAYVLSGTRGVGKTTIARILSKSLNCETGLDSKPCHKCSTCESISDGSFMDFQEIDAASSRGVDDTKQLLETVMHMPSSSRYKVYLLDEVHMLSTQSFNMLLKTLEEPPEHVIFILATTLPEKIPATVLSRCLQFNLKNLTPSQLNERLSFILKEEDIKFENKAIEQICRSGRGSLRDCLTIADQAISYCNGNLTDEGIATMLGTLPFDHVNSLLSFIAKKDPVNLLQSLKEISQ
;
A
#
# COMPACT_ATOMS: atom_id res chain seq x y z
N MET A 1 -2.98 5.77 26.26
CA MET A 1 -2.86 5.88 24.79
C MET A 1 -3.10 4.50 24.21
N THR A 2 -4.05 4.35 23.29
CA THR A 2 -4.29 3.08 22.61
C THR A 2 -3.14 2.79 21.65
N TYR A 3 -2.53 1.62 21.75
CA TYR A 3 -1.48 1.18 20.84
C TYR A 3 -1.96 1.22 19.40
N GLN A 4 -1.23 1.88 18.53
CA GLN A 4 -1.52 1.94 17.10
C GLN A 4 -0.45 1.17 16.33
N VAL A 5 -0.86 0.19 15.50
CA VAL A 5 0.05 -0.61 14.67
C VAL A 5 0.88 0.27 13.74
N LEU A 6 2.17 -0.06 13.56
CA LEU A 6 3.13 0.72 12.76
C LEU A 6 2.65 0.99 11.34
N ALA A 7 2.04 -0.01 10.71
CA ALA A 7 1.51 0.12 9.34
C ALA A 7 0.41 1.20 9.21
N ARG A 8 -0.29 1.55 10.29
CA ARG A 8 -1.27 2.63 10.31
C ARG A 8 -0.63 3.96 10.74
N LYS A 9 0.20 3.95 11.78
CA LYS A 9 0.89 5.13 12.33
C LYS A 9 1.81 5.77 11.28
N TRP A 10 2.56 4.95 10.54
CA TRP A 10 3.55 5.37 9.54
C TRP A 10 3.04 5.33 8.09
N ARG A 11 1.72 5.37 7.91
CA ARG A 11 1.15 5.53 6.58
C ARG A 11 1.52 6.92 6.04
N PRO A 12 2.13 7.02 4.84
CA PRO A 12 2.48 8.29 4.21
C PRO A 12 1.30 9.26 4.19
N ARG A 13 1.56 10.50 4.56
CA ARG A 13 0.55 11.57 4.65
C ARG A 13 0.53 12.47 3.44
N ASP A 14 1.68 12.59 2.76
CA ASP A 14 1.85 13.33 1.51
C ASP A 14 2.72 12.55 0.50
N PHE A 15 2.86 13.10 -0.70
CA PHE A 15 3.62 12.46 -1.77
C PHE A 15 5.12 12.35 -1.48
N SER A 16 5.71 13.24 -0.67
CA SER A 16 7.14 13.22 -0.35
C SER A 16 7.55 12.05 0.56
N GLU A 17 6.59 11.53 1.33
CA GLU A 17 6.80 10.38 2.21
C GLU A 17 6.64 9.02 1.50
N VAL A 18 6.13 9.02 0.25
CA VAL A 18 5.92 7.80 -0.52
C VAL A 18 7.24 7.31 -1.09
N VAL A 19 7.66 6.12 -0.70
CA VAL A 19 8.94 5.52 -1.11
C VAL A 19 8.76 4.65 -2.34
N GLY A 20 9.70 4.72 -3.30
CA GLY A 20 9.83 3.80 -4.44
C GLY A 20 8.80 3.98 -5.55
N GLN A 21 8.00 5.07 -5.52
CA GLN A 21 6.96 5.36 -6.51
C GLN A 21 7.16 6.73 -7.17
N GLU A 22 8.39 7.17 -7.33
CA GLU A 22 8.76 8.52 -7.78
C GLU A 22 8.08 8.87 -9.11
N HIS A 23 7.96 7.93 -10.04
CA HIS A 23 7.32 8.10 -11.34
C HIS A 23 5.81 8.39 -11.25
N VAL A 24 5.11 7.74 -10.31
CA VAL A 24 3.67 7.98 -10.07
C VAL A 24 3.48 9.29 -9.34
N VAL A 25 4.27 9.51 -8.29
CA VAL A 25 4.25 10.75 -7.48
C VAL A 25 4.50 11.97 -8.34
N GLN A 26 5.53 11.94 -9.19
CA GLN A 26 5.86 13.05 -10.08
C GLN A 26 4.73 13.36 -11.07
N ALA A 27 4.13 12.32 -11.66
CA ALA A 27 3.04 12.50 -12.62
C ALA A 27 1.78 13.08 -11.95
N LEU A 28 1.41 12.59 -10.76
CA LEU A 28 0.25 13.09 -10.02
C LEU A 28 0.49 14.52 -9.50
N ALA A 29 1.68 14.81 -8.96
CA ALA A 29 2.04 16.15 -8.51
C ALA A 29 1.97 17.16 -9.68
N ASN A 30 2.57 16.85 -10.82
CA ASN A 30 2.52 17.71 -12.01
C ASN A 30 1.07 17.94 -12.50
N ALA A 31 0.22 16.91 -12.46
CA ALA A 31 -1.18 17.04 -12.85
C ALA A 31 -1.96 17.98 -11.92
N LEU A 32 -1.70 17.90 -10.62
CA LEU A 32 -2.29 18.78 -9.61
C LEU A 32 -1.82 20.22 -9.79
N ASP A 33 -0.50 20.44 -9.88
CA ASP A 33 0.10 21.77 -9.97
C ASP A 33 -0.27 22.49 -11.28
N GLN A 34 -0.54 21.72 -12.37
CA GLN A 34 -1.01 22.24 -13.65
C GLN A 34 -2.53 22.30 -13.77
N ASN A 35 -3.29 21.90 -12.74
CA ASN A 35 -4.73 21.77 -12.77
C ASN A 35 -5.25 20.91 -13.95
N LYS A 36 -4.51 19.85 -14.30
CA LYS A 36 -4.84 18.88 -15.36
C LYS A 36 -5.20 17.53 -14.74
N ILE A 37 -6.32 17.52 -14.03
CA ILE A 37 -6.78 16.35 -13.29
C ILE A 37 -7.61 15.46 -14.22
N HIS A 38 -7.26 14.19 -14.28
CA HIS A 38 -8.06 13.18 -14.96
C HIS A 38 -9.20 12.70 -14.06
N GLN A 39 -10.34 12.34 -14.62
CA GLN A 39 -11.50 11.92 -13.83
C GLN A 39 -11.47 10.44 -13.44
N ALA A 40 -10.62 9.63 -14.07
CA ALA A 40 -10.48 8.21 -13.74
C ALA A 40 -9.01 7.75 -13.75
N TYR A 41 -8.59 7.09 -12.68
CA TYR A 41 -7.25 6.55 -12.47
C TYR A 41 -7.31 5.05 -12.20
N VAL A 42 -6.33 4.31 -12.70
CA VAL A 42 -6.08 2.91 -12.29
C VAL A 42 -4.72 2.84 -11.62
N LEU A 43 -4.70 2.39 -10.36
CA LEU A 43 -3.50 2.10 -9.59
C LEU A 43 -3.32 0.59 -9.52
N SER A 44 -2.38 0.05 -10.27
CA SER A 44 -2.05 -1.38 -10.28
C SER A 44 -0.77 -1.67 -9.50
N GLY A 45 -0.63 -2.86 -8.97
CA GLY A 45 0.57 -3.31 -8.25
C GLY A 45 0.25 -4.29 -7.13
N THR A 46 1.26 -4.94 -6.58
CA THR A 46 1.08 -5.96 -5.53
C THR A 46 0.46 -5.37 -4.26
N ARG A 47 0.04 -6.22 -3.34
CA ARG A 47 -0.51 -5.78 -2.05
C ARG A 47 0.56 -5.02 -1.25
N GLY A 48 0.14 -3.95 -0.57
CA GLY A 48 0.98 -3.20 0.38
C GLY A 48 2.02 -2.27 -0.23
N VAL A 49 2.00 -2.03 -1.57
CA VAL A 49 2.91 -1.10 -2.26
C VAL A 49 2.47 0.36 -2.24
N GLY A 50 1.29 0.66 -1.67
CA GLY A 50 0.84 2.03 -1.45
C GLY A 50 -0.34 2.51 -2.31
N LYS A 51 -1.06 1.64 -3.04
CA LYS A 51 -2.22 2.02 -3.88
C LYS A 51 -3.25 2.87 -3.13
N THR A 52 -3.79 2.36 -2.05
CA THR A 52 -4.78 3.05 -1.20
C THR A 52 -4.18 4.30 -0.54
N THR A 53 -2.89 4.29 -0.22
CA THR A 53 -2.19 5.45 0.36
C THR A 53 -2.11 6.60 -0.67
N ILE A 54 -1.68 6.32 -1.89
CA ILE A 54 -1.63 7.32 -2.98
C ILE A 54 -3.03 7.87 -3.27
N ALA A 55 -4.06 7.01 -3.28
CA ALA A 55 -5.44 7.45 -3.47
C ALA A 55 -5.90 8.43 -2.38
N ARG A 56 -5.56 8.18 -1.11
CA ARG A 56 -5.87 9.08 0.01
C ARG A 56 -5.10 10.40 -0.08
N ILE A 57 -3.81 10.36 -0.45
CA ILE A 57 -3.01 11.57 -0.64
C ILE A 57 -3.59 12.39 -1.79
N LEU A 58 -3.92 11.76 -2.91
CA LEU A 58 -4.56 12.44 -4.05
C LEU A 58 -5.89 13.08 -3.64
N SER A 59 -6.73 12.37 -2.89
CA SER A 59 -8.00 12.92 -2.37
C SER A 59 -7.79 14.15 -1.47
N LYS A 60 -6.76 14.13 -0.60
CA LYS A 60 -6.39 15.30 0.21
C LYS A 60 -5.94 16.48 -0.65
N SER A 61 -5.07 16.22 -1.62
CA SER A 61 -4.55 17.25 -2.53
C SER A 61 -5.65 17.91 -3.35
N LEU A 62 -6.65 17.13 -3.78
CA LEU A 62 -7.82 17.60 -4.52
C LEU A 62 -8.76 18.46 -3.66
N ASN A 63 -8.95 18.11 -2.41
CA ASN A 63 -9.99 18.67 -1.54
C ASN A 63 -9.46 19.54 -0.41
N CYS A 64 -8.14 19.75 -0.30
CA CYS A 64 -7.55 20.59 0.73
C CYS A 64 -8.11 22.01 0.70
N GLU A 65 -8.57 22.53 1.86
CA GLU A 65 -9.18 23.88 1.95
C GLU A 65 -8.23 25.01 1.53
N THR A 66 -6.90 24.80 1.67
CA THR A 66 -5.90 25.80 1.26
C THR A 66 -5.75 25.95 -0.25
N GLY A 67 -6.28 25.02 -1.03
CA GLY A 67 -6.20 25.03 -2.49
C GLY A 67 -5.90 23.65 -3.07
N LEU A 68 -5.90 23.59 -4.39
CA LEU A 68 -5.50 22.42 -5.15
C LEU A 68 -3.99 22.48 -5.29
N ASP A 69 -3.27 21.56 -4.63
CA ASP A 69 -1.81 21.55 -4.57
C ASP A 69 -1.32 20.11 -4.38
N SER A 70 -0.16 19.79 -4.89
CA SER A 70 0.55 18.53 -4.62
C SER A 70 0.93 18.34 -3.14
N LYS A 71 0.90 19.43 -2.34
CA LYS A 71 1.22 19.44 -0.90
C LYS A 71 0.00 19.84 -0.07
N PRO A 72 -0.83 18.89 0.35
CA PRO A 72 -1.97 19.19 1.22
C PRO A 72 -1.51 19.73 2.57
N CYS A 73 -2.32 20.61 3.19
CA CYS A 73 -1.93 21.31 4.43
C CYS A 73 -1.89 20.43 5.70
N HIS A 74 -2.50 19.26 5.71
CA HIS A 74 -2.63 18.29 6.82
C HIS A 74 -3.32 18.82 8.11
N LYS A 75 -3.83 20.06 8.11
CA LYS A 75 -4.37 20.74 9.30
C LYS A 75 -5.83 21.16 9.15
N CYS A 76 -6.36 21.21 7.93
CA CYS A 76 -7.75 21.55 7.71
C CYS A 76 -8.67 20.37 8.00
N SER A 77 -9.96 20.67 8.24
CA SER A 77 -10.95 19.65 8.61
C SER A 77 -11.04 18.53 7.58
N THR A 78 -10.94 18.86 6.30
CA THR A 78 -10.93 17.91 5.17
C THR A 78 -9.72 16.99 5.21
N CYS A 79 -8.51 17.52 5.42
CA CYS A 79 -7.29 16.71 5.48
C CYS A 79 -7.29 15.73 6.66
N GLU A 80 -7.78 16.17 7.81
CA GLU A 80 -7.92 15.33 9.00
C GLU A 80 -8.96 14.25 8.81
N SER A 81 -10.16 14.59 8.35
CA SER A 81 -11.25 13.65 8.10
C SER A 81 -10.89 12.57 7.07
N ILE A 82 -10.16 12.92 5.99
CA ILE A 82 -9.66 11.93 5.03
C ILE A 82 -8.62 10.99 5.69
N SER A 83 -7.76 11.54 6.56
CA SER A 83 -6.78 10.72 7.30
C SER A 83 -7.46 9.70 8.20
N ASP A 84 -8.51 10.12 8.90
CA ASP A 84 -9.27 9.30 9.84
C ASP A 84 -10.27 8.37 9.14
N GLY A 85 -10.55 8.61 7.84
CA GLY A 85 -11.50 7.82 7.05
C GLY A 85 -12.96 8.19 7.29
N SER A 86 -13.24 9.39 7.81
CA SER A 86 -14.59 9.88 8.12
C SER A 86 -15.13 10.90 7.10
N PHE A 87 -14.35 11.23 6.07
CA PHE A 87 -14.74 12.24 5.09
C PHE A 87 -15.79 11.72 4.11
N MET A 88 -16.96 12.37 4.07
CA MET A 88 -18.13 11.90 3.31
C MET A 88 -17.93 11.93 1.80
N ASP A 89 -17.15 12.89 1.29
CA ASP A 89 -16.86 13.02 -0.15
C ASP A 89 -15.64 12.19 -0.60
N PHE A 90 -15.05 11.38 0.28
CA PHE A 90 -14.08 10.33 -0.06
C PHE A 90 -14.63 8.97 0.37
N GLN A 91 -15.10 8.19 -0.59
CA GLN A 91 -15.65 6.86 -0.34
C GLN A 91 -14.65 5.79 -0.75
N GLU A 92 -14.21 5.01 0.23
CA GLU A 92 -13.33 3.84 0.04
C GLU A 92 -14.18 2.57 0.08
N ILE A 93 -14.31 1.90 -1.04
CA ILE A 93 -15.16 0.73 -1.24
C ILE A 93 -14.27 -0.45 -1.61
N ASP A 94 -14.32 -1.48 -0.79
CA ASP A 94 -13.65 -2.74 -1.08
C ASP A 94 -14.56 -3.61 -1.98
N ALA A 95 -14.17 -3.77 -3.24
CA ALA A 95 -14.89 -4.59 -4.19
C ALA A 95 -14.90 -6.08 -3.83
N ALA A 96 -14.06 -6.52 -2.91
CA ALA A 96 -14.11 -7.90 -2.40
C ALA A 96 -15.31 -8.14 -1.47
N SER A 97 -15.74 -7.12 -0.73
CA SER A 97 -16.91 -7.15 0.15
C SER A 97 -18.19 -6.69 -0.54
N SER A 98 -18.07 -5.78 -1.54
CA SER A 98 -19.19 -5.17 -2.28
C SER A 98 -19.18 -5.63 -3.74
N ARG A 99 -19.43 -6.93 -3.96
CA ARG A 99 -19.35 -7.57 -5.31
C ARG A 99 -20.66 -7.48 -6.09
N GLY A 100 -21.74 -7.10 -5.44
CA GLY A 100 -23.08 -7.14 -5.98
C GLY A 100 -23.31 -6.10 -7.07
N VAL A 101 -24.21 -6.44 -7.98
CA VAL A 101 -24.72 -5.50 -8.99
C VAL A 101 -25.49 -4.38 -8.30
N ASP A 102 -26.21 -4.71 -7.23
CA ASP A 102 -26.99 -3.75 -6.44
C ASP A 102 -26.10 -2.77 -5.69
N ASP A 103 -24.96 -3.23 -5.13
CA ASP A 103 -23.97 -2.36 -4.48
C ASP A 103 -23.40 -1.34 -5.48
N THR A 104 -23.06 -1.83 -6.69
CA THR A 104 -22.57 -0.97 -7.78
C THR A 104 -23.63 0.03 -8.22
N LYS A 105 -24.90 -0.38 -8.27
CA LYS A 105 -26.01 0.50 -8.61
C LYS A 105 -26.20 1.60 -7.57
N GLN A 106 -26.21 1.26 -6.30
CA GLN A 106 -26.29 2.23 -5.21
C GLN A 106 -25.12 3.22 -5.26
N LEU A 107 -23.90 2.73 -5.50
CA LEU A 107 -22.74 3.59 -5.70
C LEU A 107 -23.01 4.63 -6.82
N LEU A 108 -23.44 4.15 -8.00
CA LEU A 108 -23.66 5.00 -9.16
C LEU A 108 -24.78 6.03 -8.94
N GLU A 109 -25.81 5.71 -8.16
CA GLU A 109 -26.83 6.66 -7.73
C GLU A 109 -26.21 7.80 -6.90
N THR A 110 -25.25 7.50 -6.02
CA THR A 110 -24.58 8.53 -5.23
C THR A 110 -23.63 9.40 -6.03
N VAL A 111 -23.10 8.90 -7.15
CA VAL A 111 -22.16 9.62 -8.04
C VAL A 111 -22.80 10.86 -8.65
N MET A 112 -24.10 10.81 -8.94
CA MET A 112 -24.85 11.92 -9.54
C MET A 112 -25.07 13.10 -8.59
N HIS A 113 -24.88 12.89 -7.29
CA HIS A 113 -25.06 13.96 -6.30
C HIS A 113 -23.79 14.79 -6.14
N MET A 114 -23.98 16.11 -6.04
CA MET A 114 -22.90 17.06 -5.78
C MET A 114 -22.16 16.72 -4.46
N PRO A 115 -20.86 17.06 -4.34
CA PRO A 115 -20.12 16.95 -3.09
C PRO A 115 -20.82 17.73 -1.98
N SER A 116 -20.73 17.21 -0.74
CA SER A 116 -21.36 17.84 0.43
C SER A 116 -20.61 19.10 0.90
N SER A 117 -19.28 19.07 0.88
CA SER A 117 -18.43 20.12 1.45
C SER A 117 -17.09 20.31 0.73
N SER A 118 -16.85 19.59 -0.36
CA SER A 118 -15.55 19.58 -1.04
C SER A 118 -15.66 19.98 -2.53
N ARG A 119 -14.50 20.13 -3.19
CA ARG A 119 -14.45 20.39 -4.64
C ARG A 119 -14.77 19.16 -5.47
N TYR A 120 -14.27 18.01 -5.03
CA TYR A 120 -14.40 16.75 -5.74
C TYR A 120 -14.93 15.64 -4.82
N LYS A 121 -15.81 14.83 -5.36
CA LYS A 121 -16.24 13.58 -4.76
C LYS A 121 -15.38 12.45 -5.29
N VAL A 122 -14.59 11.82 -4.42
CA VAL A 122 -13.58 10.82 -4.82
C VAL A 122 -14.06 9.44 -4.41
N TYR A 123 -14.10 8.53 -5.37
CA TYR A 123 -14.44 7.12 -5.16
C TYR A 123 -13.22 6.25 -5.37
N LEU A 124 -12.75 5.63 -4.29
CA LEU A 124 -11.71 4.61 -4.34
C LEU A 124 -12.36 3.23 -4.33
N LEU A 125 -12.27 2.51 -5.46
CA LEU A 125 -12.67 1.11 -5.57
C LEU A 125 -11.41 0.24 -5.40
N ASP A 126 -11.25 -0.32 -4.20
CA ASP A 126 -10.10 -1.21 -3.92
C ASP A 126 -10.40 -2.64 -4.35
N GLU A 127 -9.39 -3.35 -4.81
CA GLU A 127 -9.46 -4.69 -5.41
C GLU A 127 -10.55 -4.80 -6.50
N VAL A 128 -10.62 -3.77 -7.35
CA VAL A 128 -11.67 -3.60 -8.37
C VAL A 128 -11.84 -4.81 -9.30
N HIS A 129 -10.79 -5.62 -9.48
CA HIS A 129 -10.85 -6.87 -10.26
C HIS A 129 -11.82 -7.93 -9.68
N MET A 130 -12.34 -7.70 -8.48
CA MET A 130 -13.36 -8.56 -7.85
C MET A 130 -14.79 -8.23 -8.28
N LEU A 131 -15.00 -7.11 -8.97
CA LEU A 131 -16.31 -6.74 -9.52
C LEU A 131 -16.77 -7.72 -10.58
N SER A 132 -18.07 -7.93 -10.68
CA SER A 132 -18.68 -8.72 -11.76
C SER A 132 -18.57 -8.00 -13.11
N THR A 133 -18.63 -8.75 -14.20
CA THR A 133 -18.68 -8.18 -15.56
C THR A 133 -19.86 -7.22 -15.73
N GLN A 134 -20.98 -7.51 -15.06
CA GLN A 134 -22.17 -6.65 -15.10
C GLN A 134 -21.92 -5.34 -14.37
N SER A 135 -21.25 -5.36 -13.20
CA SER A 135 -20.84 -4.17 -12.46
C SER A 135 -19.88 -3.30 -13.28
N PHE A 136 -18.89 -3.91 -13.95
CA PHE A 136 -18.01 -3.17 -14.87
C PHE A 136 -18.79 -2.48 -16.01
N ASN A 137 -19.74 -3.18 -16.63
CA ASN A 137 -20.56 -2.60 -17.70
C ASN A 137 -21.41 -1.40 -17.22
N MET A 138 -21.87 -1.42 -15.97
CA MET A 138 -22.57 -0.29 -15.37
C MET A 138 -21.64 0.91 -15.15
N LEU A 139 -20.40 0.66 -14.67
CA LEU A 139 -19.38 1.69 -14.47
C LEU A 139 -18.94 2.35 -15.78
N LEU A 140 -18.94 1.61 -16.90
CA LEU A 140 -18.47 2.12 -18.20
C LEU A 140 -19.20 3.40 -18.62
N LYS A 141 -20.52 3.47 -18.46
CA LYS A 141 -21.30 4.67 -18.82
C LYS A 141 -20.83 5.91 -18.07
N THR A 142 -20.57 5.76 -16.77
CA THR A 142 -20.11 6.86 -15.92
C THR A 142 -18.63 7.19 -16.15
N LEU A 143 -17.81 6.22 -16.56
CA LEU A 143 -16.40 6.45 -16.91
C LEU A 143 -16.25 7.10 -18.31
N GLU A 144 -17.25 6.99 -19.19
CA GLU A 144 -17.28 7.67 -20.50
C GLU A 144 -17.60 9.15 -20.34
N GLU A 145 -18.61 9.46 -19.54
CA GLU A 145 -19.08 10.83 -19.29
C GLU A 145 -19.22 11.06 -17.77
N PRO A 146 -18.10 11.11 -17.04
CA PRO A 146 -18.15 11.31 -15.59
C PRO A 146 -18.56 12.75 -15.28
N PRO A 147 -19.37 12.98 -14.21
CA PRO A 147 -19.64 14.33 -13.75
C PRO A 147 -18.35 15.07 -13.39
N GLU A 148 -18.26 16.37 -13.67
CA GLU A 148 -17.04 17.18 -13.49
C GLU A 148 -16.49 17.16 -12.05
N HIS A 149 -17.37 16.98 -11.08
CA HIS A 149 -17.04 16.93 -9.66
C HIS A 149 -16.62 15.52 -9.16
N VAL A 150 -16.59 14.51 -10.04
CA VAL A 150 -16.32 13.12 -9.62
C VAL A 150 -14.97 12.64 -10.11
N ILE A 151 -14.26 11.96 -9.23
CA ILE A 151 -12.99 11.32 -9.55
C ILE A 151 -13.04 9.85 -9.10
N PHE A 152 -12.77 8.94 -10.03
CA PHE A 152 -12.64 7.52 -9.77
C PHE A 152 -11.18 7.12 -9.63
N ILE A 153 -10.88 6.33 -8.60
CA ILE A 153 -9.57 5.70 -8.40
C ILE A 153 -9.82 4.19 -8.27
N LEU A 154 -9.42 3.45 -9.28
CA LEU A 154 -9.54 2.00 -9.32
C LEU A 154 -8.24 1.37 -8.88
N ALA A 155 -8.20 0.69 -7.74
CA ALA A 155 -7.02 0.00 -7.24
C ALA A 155 -7.14 -1.50 -7.48
N THR A 156 -6.07 -2.14 -7.95
CA THR A 156 -6.05 -3.58 -8.23
C THR A 156 -4.68 -4.22 -8.03
N THR A 157 -4.69 -5.48 -7.65
CA THR A 157 -3.49 -6.35 -7.69
C THR A 157 -3.37 -7.15 -8.99
N LEU A 158 -4.45 -7.25 -9.78
CA LEU A 158 -4.55 -8.06 -11.00
C LEU A 158 -5.10 -7.21 -12.16
N PRO A 159 -4.27 -6.34 -12.77
CA PRO A 159 -4.73 -5.44 -13.84
C PRO A 159 -5.23 -6.19 -15.07
N GLU A 160 -4.74 -7.38 -15.33
CA GLU A 160 -5.16 -8.24 -16.46
C GLU A 160 -6.62 -8.72 -16.35
N LYS A 161 -7.23 -8.63 -15.17
CA LYS A 161 -8.66 -8.96 -14.96
C LYS A 161 -9.60 -7.78 -15.20
N ILE A 162 -9.06 -6.58 -15.36
CA ILE A 162 -9.89 -5.40 -15.67
C ILE A 162 -10.16 -5.39 -17.18
N PRO A 163 -11.43 -5.20 -17.61
CA PRO A 163 -11.75 -5.10 -19.04
C PRO A 163 -10.97 -3.98 -19.74
N ALA A 164 -10.45 -4.26 -20.93
CA ALA A 164 -9.70 -3.28 -21.73
C ALA A 164 -10.51 -2.00 -22.01
N THR A 165 -11.84 -2.13 -22.10
CA THR A 165 -12.78 -1.02 -22.27
C THR A 165 -12.78 -0.04 -21.08
N VAL A 166 -12.54 -0.53 -19.85
CA VAL A 166 -12.37 0.30 -18.65
C VAL A 166 -10.98 0.93 -18.64
N LEU A 167 -9.93 0.11 -18.89
CA LEU A 167 -8.55 0.57 -18.90
C LEU A 167 -8.29 1.70 -19.91
N SER A 168 -8.96 1.67 -21.08
CA SER A 168 -8.81 2.71 -22.13
C SER A 168 -9.37 4.08 -21.74
N ARG A 169 -10.20 4.16 -20.68
CA ARG A 169 -10.81 5.39 -20.17
C ARG A 169 -10.14 5.93 -18.93
N CYS A 170 -9.13 5.23 -18.44
CA CYS A 170 -8.44 5.56 -17.20
C CYS A 170 -6.97 5.88 -17.44
N LEU A 171 -6.43 6.81 -16.67
CA LEU A 171 -4.99 7.02 -16.60
C LEU A 171 -4.38 5.92 -15.71
N GLN A 172 -3.49 5.12 -16.29
CA GLN A 172 -2.96 3.93 -15.63
C GLN A 172 -1.60 4.20 -15.00
N PHE A 173 -1.45 3.82 -13.72
CA PHE A 173 -0.21 3.85 -12.97
C PHE A 173 0.12 2.47 -12.40
N ASN A 174 1.30 1.98 -12.72
CA ASN A 174 1.80 0.71 -12.19
C ASN A 174 2.79 0.97 -11.05
N LEU A 175 2.40 0.62 -9.83
CA LEU A 175 3.23 0.73 -8.64
C LEU A 175 4.19 -0.47 -8.56
N LYS A 176 5.44 -0.17 -8.29
CA LYS A 176 6.51 -1.16 -8.22
C LYS A 176 6.67 -1.70 -6.80
N ASN A 177 7.13 -2.94 -6.69
CA ASN A 177 7.63 -3.46 -5.43
C ASN A 177 8.83 -2.64 -4.97
N LEU A 178 8.91 -2.39 -3.67
CA LEU A 178 10.06 -1.74 -3.07
C LEU A 178 11.28 -2.66 -3.13
N THR A 179 12.42 -2.09 -3.42
CA THR A 179 13.69 -2.81 -3.37
C THR A 179 14.07 -3.14 -1.92
N PRO A 180 14.86 -4.19 -1.68
CA PRO A 180 15.34 -4.52 -0.33
C PRO A 180 16.06 -3.34 0.36
N SER A 181 16.79 -2.52 -0.39
CA SER A 181 17.47 -1.32 0.14
C SER A 181 16.44 -0.28 0.63
N GLN A 182 15.44 0.06 -0.20
CA GLN A 182 14.38 1.01 0.15
C GLN A 182 13.58 0.55 1.39
N LEU A 183 13.26 -0.76 1.47
CA LEU A 183 12.59 -1.32 2.63
C LEU A 183 13.45 -1.22 3.89
N ASN A 184 14.74 -1.57 3.79
CA ASN A 184 15.69 -1.52 4.90
C ASN A 184 15.85 -0.08 5.42
N GLU A 185 16.08 0.89 4.54
CA GLU A 185 16.21 2.30 4.91
C GLU A 185 14.94 2.82 5.60
N ARG A 186 13.76 2.55 5.01
CA ARG A 186 12.50 3.03 5.57
C ARG A 186 12.16 2.35 6.89
N LEU A 187 12.35 1.04 7.00
CA LEU A 187 12.09 0.31 8.24
C LEU A 187 13.05 0.72 9.35
N SER A 188 14.37 0.86 9.05
CA SER A 188 15.36 1.35 9.99
C SER A 188 15.05 2.76 10.49
N PHE A 189 14.60 3.65 9.62
CA PHE A 189 14.16 4.98 9.99
C PHE A 189 12.98 4.92 10.97
N ILE A 190 11.95 4.14 10.65
CA ILE A 190 10.75 4.01 11.49
C ILE A 190 11.09 3.43 12.87
N LEU A 191 11.91 2.38 12.93
CA LEU A 191 12.28 1.76 14.21
C LEU A 191 13.13 2.69 15.09
N LYS A 192 13.95 3.55 14.49
CA LYS A 192 14.69 4.60 15.22
C LYS A 192 13.76 5.64 15.80
N GLU A 193 12.78 6.11 15.03
CA GLU A 193 11.78 7.08 15.51
C GLU A 193 10.87 6.52 16.63
N GLU A 194 10.73 5.19 16.69
CA GLU A 194 9.99 4.49 17.75
C GLU A 194 10.88 4.07 18.94
N ASP A 195 12.15 4.47 18.98
CA ASP A 195 13.13 4.12 20.00
C ASP A 195 13.30 2.59 20.20
N ILE A 196 13.14 1.81 19.13
CA ILE A 196 13.25 0.35 19.14
C ILE A 196 14.68 -0.05 18.78
N LYS A 197 15.30 -0.88 19.62
CA LYS A 197 16.62 -1.44 19.35
C LYS A 197 16.55 -2.59 18.35
N PHE A 198 17.47 -2.62 17.40
CA PHE A 198 17.49 -3.65 16.38
C PHE A 198 18.91 -3.97 15.88
N GLU A 199 19.09 -5.17 15.39
CA GLU A 199 20.24 -5.60 14.62
C GLU A 199 19.97 -5.44 13.11
N ASN A 200 20.98 -5.08 12.32
CA ASN A 200 20.82 -4.92 10.87
C ASN A 200 20.35 -6.22 10.18
N LYS A 201 20.89 -7.37 10.63
CA LYS A 201 20.47 -8.68 10.10
C LYS A 201 18.99 -8.98 10.37
N ALA A 202 18.47 -8.59 11.53
CA ALA A 202 17.05 -8.72 11.88
C ALA A 202 16.16 -7.94 10.91
N ILE A 203 16.53 -6.69 10.57
CA ILE A 203 15.80 -5.89 9.59
C ILE A 203 15.84 -6.53 8.20
N GLU A 204 17.00 -7.03 7.77
CA GLU A 204 17.11 -7.72 6.48
C GLU A 204 16.19 -8.93 6.39
N GLN A 205 16.04 -9.71 7.46
CA GLN A 205 15.10 -10.84 7.50
C GLN A 205 13.65 -10.38 7.36
N ILE A 206 13.24 -9.32 8.08
CA ILE A 206 11.91 -8.74 8.00
C ILE A 206 11.65 -8.24 6.57
N CYS A 207 12.59 -7.52 5.96
CA CYS A 207 12.46 -6.99 4.60
C CYS A 207 12.34 -8.11 3.55
N ARG A 208 13.10 -9.19 3.69
CA ARG A 208 12.98 -10.38 2.82
C ARG A 208 11.60 -11.01 2.94
N SER A 209 11.10 -11.18 4.17
CA SER A 209 9.79 -11.76 4.43
C SER A 209 8.64 -10.88 3.93
N GLY A 210 8.81 -9.56 3.90
CA GLY A 210 7.84 -8.59 3.38
C GLY A 210 7.74 -8.54 1.85
N ARG A 211 8.64 -9.21 1.10
CA ARG A 211 8.56 -9.42 -0.37
C ARG A 211 8.24 -8.16 -1.19
N GLY A 212 8.84 -7.03 -0.84
CA GLY A 212 8.64 -5.76 -1.55
C GLY A 212 7.45 -4.92 -1.04
N SER A 213 6.72 -5.39 -0.02
CA SER A 213 5.59 -4.71 0.62
C SER A 213 6.03 -4.06 1.93
N LEU A 214 6.01 -2.74 1.99
CA LEU A 214 6.30 -2.01 3.26
C LEU A 214 5.26 -2.31 4.33
N ARG A 215 3.98 -2.46 3.95
CA ARG A 215 2.91 -2.78 4.90
C ARG A 215 3.16 -4.11 5.60
N ASP A 216 3.59 -5.12 4.84
CA ASP A 216 3.85 -6.45 5.40
C ASP A 216 5.13 -6.43 6.25
N CYS A 217 6.19 -5.69 5.84
CA CYS A 217 7.36 -5.45 6.67
C CYS A 217 7.00 -4.82 8.02
N LEU A 218 6.15 -3.78 8.03
CA LEU A 218 5.72 -3.12 9.26
C LEU A 218 4.85 -4.03 10.13
N THR A 219 4.01 -4.86 9.52
CA THR A 219 3.20 -5.84 10.26
C THR A 219 4.08 -6.91 10.92
N ILE A 220 5.09 -7.41 10.20
CA ILE A 220 6.08 -8.36 10.75
C ILE A 220 6.90 -7.67 11.86
N ALA A 221 7.28 -6.41 11.66
CA ALA A 221 8.01 -5.65 12.70
C ALA A 221 7.18 -5.47 13.97
N ASP A 222 5.88 -5.17 13.88
CA ASP A 222 4.98 -5.10 15.05
C ASP A 222 4.93 -6.43 15.81
N GLN A 223 4.85 -7.55 15.10
CA GLN A 223 4.88 -8.89 15.70
C GLN A 223 6.25 -9.14 16.39
N ALA A 224 7.33 -8.78 15.71
CA ALA A 224 8.68 -8.96 16.20
C ALA A 224 8.97 -8.12 17.46
N ILE A 225 8.49 -6.87 17.51
CA ILE A 225 8.61 -6.01 18.69
C ILE A 225 7.96 -6.66 19.90
N SER A 226 6.76 -7.22 19.70
CA SER A 226 6.03 -7.91 20.77
C SER A 226 6.72 -9.21 21.20
N TYR A 227 7.23 -9.98 20.22
CA TYR A 227 7.91 -11.27 20.48
C TYR A 227 9.27 -11.09 21.19
N CYS A 228 10.07 -10.12 20.73
CA CYS A 228 11.42 -9.86 21.23
C CYS A 228 11.48 -8.82 22.36
N ASN A 229 10.35 -8.47 22.99
CA ASN A 229 10.28 -7.46 24.07
C ASN A 229 11.00 -6.14 23.73
N GLY A 230 10.85 -5.67 22.50
CA GLY A 230 11.41 -4.37 22.04
C GLY A 230 12.88 -4.38 21.64
N ASN A 231 13.56 -5.54 21.58
CA ASN A 231 14.92 -5.67 21.09
C ASN A 231 14.98 -6.68 19.93
N LEU A 232 15.00 -6.20 18.70
CA LEU A 232 14.96 -7.04 17.50
C LEU A 232 16.33 -7.65 17.21
N THR A 233 16.51 -8.91 17.59
CA THR A 233 17.72 -9.69 17.32
C THR A 233 17.52 -10.60 16.10
N ASP A 234 18.61 -10.94 15.42
CA ASP A 234 18.60 -11.85 14.25
C ASP A 234 17.99 -13.21 14.62
N GLU A 235 18.41 -13.78 15.75
CA GLU A 235 17.92 -15.07 16.26
C GLU A 235 16.45 -15.04 16.65
N GLY A 236 16.01 -13.97 17.32
CA GLY A 236 14.61 -13.78 17.72
C GLY A 236 13.68 -13.70 16.51
N ILE A 237 14.09 -12.98 15.45
CA ILE A 237 13.33 -12.89 14.20
C ILE A 237 13.28 -14.23 13.48
N ALA A 238 14.42 -14.93 13.37
CA ALA A 238 14.50 -16.24 12.74
C ALA A 238 13.56 -17.23 13.43
N THR A 239 13.56 -17.28 14.76
CA THR A 239 12.67 -18.13 15.55
C THR A 239 11.21 -17.78 15.35
N MET A 240 10.86 -16.49 15.40
CA MET A 240 9.48 -16.01 15.22
C MET A 240 8.95 -16.36 13.81
N LEU A 241 9.77 -16.20 12.78
CA LEU A 241 9.38 -16.47 11.38
C LEU A 241 9.45 -17.96 11.03
N GLY A 242 10.00 -18.82 11.90
CA GLY A 242 10.28 -20.21 11.58
C GLY A 242 11.29 -20.36 10.42
N THR A 243 12.18 -19.39 10.25
CA THR A 243 13.22 -19.38 9.21
C THR A 243 14.55 -19.80 9.78
N LEU A 244 15.35 -20.50 8.99
CA LEU A 244 16.71 -20.80 9.38
C LEU A 244 17.57 -19.53 9.30
N PRO A 245 18.41 -19.26 10.32
CA PRO A 245 19.41 -18.21 10.25
C PRO A 245 20.27 -18.37 8.98
N PHE A 246 20.59 -17.25 8.35
CA PHE A 246 21.33 -17.27 7.08
C PHE A 246 22.69 -17.95 7.18
N ASP A 247 23.31 -17.89 8.35
CA ASP A 247 24.60 -18.54 8.62
C ASP A 247 24.49 -20.08 8.55
N HIS A 248 23.36 -20.66 8.98
CA HIS A 248 23.11 -22.11 8.82
C HIS A 248 22.94 -22.50 7.35
N VAL A 249 22.22 -21.70 6.56
CA VAL A 249 22.06 -21.95 5.13
C VAL A 249 23.40 -21.87 4.38
N ASN A 250 24.23 -20.88 4.71
CA ASN A 250 25.56 -20.74 4.13
C ASN A 250 26.49 -21.90 4.53
N SER A 251 26.41 -22.36 5.78
CA SER A 251 27.18 -23.53 6.24
C SER A 251 26.79 -24.79 5.47
N LEU A 252 25.50 -25.06 5.29
CA LEU A 252 25.01 -26.18 4.49
C LEU A 252 25.49 -26.11 3.04
N LEU A 253 25.38 -24.93 2.39
CA LEU A 253 25.87 -24.73 1.04
C LEU A 253 27.38 -24.94 0.95
N SER A 254 28.14 -24.50 1.94
CA SER A 254 29.60 -24.71 1.99
C SER A 254 29.98 -26.18 2.14
N PHE A 255 29.24 -26.97 2.94
CA PHE A 255 29.47 -28.41 3.08
C PHE A 255 29.13 -29.17 1.78
N ILE A 256 28.05 -28.76 1.09
CA ILE A 256 27.72 -29.31 -0.24
C ILE A 256 28.84 -29.01 -1.26
N ALA A 257 29.31 -27.75 -1.30
CA ALA A 257 30.38 -27.34 -2.22
C ALA A 257 31.71 -28.08 -1.95
N LYS A 258 32.02 -28.33 -0.68
CA LYS A 258 33.21 -29.07 -0.23
C LYS A 258 33.04 -30.59 -0.33
N LYS A 259 31.86 -31.10 -0.70
CA LYS A 259 31.51 -32.52 -0.71
C LYS A 259 31.76 -33.22 0.63
N ASP A 260 31.40 -32.55 1.73
CA ASP A 260 31.54 -33.01 3.10
C ASP A 260 30.18 -33.52 3.63
N PRO A 261 29.85 -34.81 3.45
CA PRO A 261 28.56 -35.34 3.85
C PRO A 261 28.42 -35.50 5.37
N VAL A 262 29.53 -35.62 6.10
CA VAL A 262 29.51 -35.86 7.55
C VAL A 262 29.05 -34.58 8.26
N ASN A 263 29.69 -33.45 8.00
CA ASN A 263 29.34 -32.18 8.58
C ASN A 263 28.00 -31.69 8.09
N LEU A 264 27.61 -32.00 6.84
CA LEU A 264 26.27 -31.69 6.31
C LEU A 264 25.18 -32.41 7.14
N LEU A 265 25.30 -33.71 7.37
CA LEU A 265 24.32 -34.49 8.13
C LEU A 265 24.27 -34.08 9.61
N GLN A 266 25.40 -33.70 10.19
CA GLN A 266 25.44 -33.21 11.55
C GLN A 266 24.74 -31.86 11.69
N SER A 267 25.01 -30.93 10.79
CA SER A 267 24.35 -29.61 10.75
C SER A 267 22.83 -29.75 10.49
N LEU A 268 22.39 -30.66 9.62
CA LEU A 268 20.98 -30.96 9.42
C LEU A 268 20.28 -31.49 10.66
N LYS A 269 20.96 -32.33 11.45
CA LYS A 269 20.44 -32.80 12.75
C LYS A 269 20.24 -31.67 13.77
N GLU A 270 21.20 -30.75 13.84
CA GLU A 270 21.14 -29.58 14.74
C GLU A 270 19.99 -28.63 14.36
N ILE A 271 19.71 -28.50 13.08
CA ILE A 271 18.62 -27.66 12.56
C ILE A 271 17.23 -28.31 12.76
N SER A 272 17.17 -29.64 12.84
CA SER A 272 15.91 -30.38 12.96
C SER A 272 15.42 -30.54 14.41
N GLN A 273 16.20 -30.15 15.39
CA GLN A 273 15.87 -30.10 16.82
C GLN A 273 15.35 -28.71 17.23
#